data_7d49abf9132e0a954311042e14bd503a
#
_entry.id   7d49abf9132e0a954311042e14bd503a
#
_cell.length_a   1.000
_cell.length_b   1.000
_cell.length_c   1.000
_cell.angle_alpha   90.00
_cell.angle_beta   90.00
_cell.angle_gamma   90.00
#
_symmetry.space_group_name_H-M   'P 1'
#
loop_
_entity.id
_entity.type
_entity.pdbx_description
1 polymer ?
#
loop_
_entity_poly.entity_id
_entity_poly.type
_entity_poly.pdbx_seq_one_letter_code
_entity_poly.pdbx_strand_id
1 'polypeptide(L)'
;MNLLRGLWSYGNKVFALSQRLAAVGNHRSQPEIPTRSITCSLFLGALMRVGSFLQLQAETARPGWQRLTGWPRRISDDALVYAAERYYLQDLRQVLVDINKTLKRNKALESAKINGLLVVALDANEQFHSRHRCCEACCQRTLQIKDKDGQLREVTEYYHRQVYAQLHGPNFSIILDLEPIQPGEDEVAAALRLLGRMRRTYGPRFFDVVTVDAWYATEPFFKAVHKLGWPVVAVLKQERYEIYREASVLSREQAPQQLGVDDRQIKLWDVRDLNFGKSSSLRVVLAEERWEQNKRVGTRKLREAFQSHWRWLLGDQLNGYGPEVIWRIGHRRWGIENHAFNELTQHYHLTHCPHHEPVAIVAWLLFLILGFTMFELYVRLNSKVWRRGRTTMKELWRQLDHAIERVLELEPLWSG
;
A
#
# COMPACT_ATOMS: atom_id res chain seq x y z
N MET A 1 -22.22 21.03 -1.07
CA MET A 1 -22.03 20.14 0.11
C MET A 1 -20.56 20.16 0.44
N ASN A 2 -20.20 20.48 1.68
CA ASN A 2 -18.79 20.52 2.12
C ASN A 2 -18.19 19.12 2.01
N LEU A 3 -17.05 18.97 1.28
CA LEU A 3 -16.41 17.69 0.98
C LEU A 3 -15.99 16.97 2.28
N LEU A 4 -15.40 17.70 3.23
CA LEU A 4 -14.98 17.16 4.52
C LEU A 4 -16.16 16.63 5.34
N ARG A 5 -17.26 17.38 5.39
CA ARG A 5 -18.50 16.93 6.05
C ARG A 5 -19.04 15.65 5.40
N GLY A 6 -19.03 15.59 4.06
CA GLY A 6 -19.47 14.40 3.33
C GLY A 6 -18.60 13.19 3.62
N LEU A 7 -17.27 13.35 3.61
CA LEU A 7 -16.31 12.29 3.92
C LEU A 7 -16.47 11.82 5.38
N TRP A 8 -16.57 12.74 6.32
CA TRP A 8 -16.70 12.42 7.73
C TRP A 8 -18.04 11.71 8.03
N SER A 9 -19.14 12.22 7.48
CA SER A 9 -20.45 11.57 7.58
C SER A 9 -20.44 10.16 7.00
N TYR A 10 -19.81 9.98 5.83
CA TYR A 10 -19.62 8.66 5.22
C TYR A 10 -18.80 7.74 6.11
N GLY A 11 -17.66 8.23 6.63
CA GLY A 11 -16.80 7.47 7.54
C GLY A 11 -17.53 6.99 8.78
N ASN A 12 -18.30 7.89 9.41
CA ASN A 12 -19.06 7.53 10.61
C ASN A 12 -20.23 6.59 10.31
N LYS A 13 -21.02 6.89 9.29
CA LYS A 13 -22.19 6.08 8.95
C LYS A 13 -21.82 4.66 8.52
N VAL A 14 -20.75 4.49 7.75
CA VAL A 14 -20.37 3.20 7.19
C VAL A 14 -19.39 2.44 8.07
N PHE A 15 -18.45 3.14 8.70
CA PHE A 15 -17.31 2.55 9.39
C PHE A 15 -17.26 2.86 10.89
N ALA A 16 -18.17 3.67 11.45
CA ALA A 16 -18.07 4.18 12.81
C ALA A 16 -16.70 4.83 13.11
N LEU A 17 -16.20 5.63 12.16
CA LEU A 17 -14.81 6.11 12.14
C LEU A 17 -14.42 6.87 13.41
N SER A 18 -15.25 7.81 13.86
CA SER A 18 -14.99 8.59 15.07
C SER A 18 -14.87 7.71 16.31
N GLN A 19 -15.78 6.75 16.48
CA GLN A 19 -15.76 5.81 17.60
C GLN A 19 -14.48 4.96 17.59
N ARG A 20 -14.06 4.46 16.42
CA ARG A 20 -12.85 3.66 16.27
C ARG A 20 -11.58 4.45 16.54
N LEU A 21 -11.50 5.70 16.04
CA LEU A 21 -10.37 6.58 16.31
C LEU A 21 -10.29 6.96 17.79
N ALA A 22 -11.44 7.16 18.46
CA ALA A 22 -11.49 7.47 19.89
C ALA A 22 -11.08 6.28 20.78
N ALA A 23 -11.23 5.05 20.28
CA ALA A 23 -10.85 3.82 21.00
C ALA A 23 -9.36 3.47 20.88
N VAL A 24 -8.61 4.19 20.03
CA VAL A 24 -7.16 3.96 19.90
C VAL A 24 -6.44 4.34 21.17
N GLY A 25 -5.76 3.38 21.78
CA GLY A 25 -5.02 3.56 23.04
C GLY A 25 -3.67 4.22 22.84
N ASN A 26 -3.26 4.95 23.90
CA ASN A 26 -1.95 5.59 23.96
C ASN A 26 -1.48 5.58 25.41
N HIS A 27 -0.25 5.15 25.67
CA HIS A 27 0.25 4.97 27.04
C HIS A 27 0.97 6.20 27.63
N ARG A 28 0.58 7.41 27.21
CA ARG A 28 1.01 8.64 27.90
C ARG A 28 0.48 8.67 29.32
N SER A 29 1.34 9.06 30.25
CA SER A 29 0.92 9.26 31.64
C SER A 29 0.21 10.61 31.80
N GLN A 30 -1.01 10.61 32.38
CA GLN A 30 -1.80 11.80 32.72
C GLN A 30 -1.81 12.89 31.61
N PRO A 31 -2.20 12.57 30.38
CA PRO A 31 -2.10 13.51 29.28
C PRO A 31 -3.06 14.70 29.45
N GLU A 32 -2.55 15.93 29.42
CA GLU A 32 -3.36 17.15 29.39
C GLU A 32 -4.27 17.17 28.16
N ILE A 33 -3.70 16.87 26.98
CA ILE A 33 -4.45 16.80 25.73
C ILE A 33 -5.06 15.41 25.61
N PRO A 34 -6.39 15.27 25.51
CA PRO A 34 -7.05 13.98 25.37
C PRO A 34 -6.51 13.18 24.18
N THR A 35 -6.30 11.87 24.37
CA THR A 35 -5.79 10.99 23.32
C THR A 35 -6.62 11.08 22.05
N ARG A 36 -7.97 11.11 22.16
CA ARG A 36 -8.87 11.25 21.01
C ARG A 36 -8.58 12.50 20.17
N SER A 37 -8.25 13.64 20.82
CA SER A 37 -7.99 14.91 20.12
C SER A 37 -6.68 14.85 19.32
N ILE A 38 -5.63 14.24 19.89
CA ILE A 38 -4.36 14.02 19.14
C ILE A 38 -4.58 12.99 18.04
N THR A 39 -5.26 11.87 18.31
CA THR A 39 -5.56 10.84 17.28
C THR A 39 -6.34 11.44 16.12
N CYS A 40 -7.35 12.28 16.41
CA CYS A 40 -8.09 12.99 15.38
C CYS A 40 -7.20 13.97 14.61
N SER A 41 -6.31 14.71 15.30
CA SER A 41 -5.37 15.63 14.65
C SER A 41 -4.40 14.93 13.73
N LEU A 42 -3.82 13.79 14.14
CA LEU A 42 -2.91 12.99 13.29
C LEU A 42 -3.66 12.39 12.10
N PHE A 43 -4.86 11.87 12.30
CA PHE A 43 -5.70 11.36 11.21
C PHE A 43 -6.06 12.48 10.20
N LEU A 44 -6.52 13.63 10.68
CA LEU A 44 -6.82 14.78 9.83
C LEU A 44 -5.55 15.28 9.11
N GLY A 45 -4.41 15.34 9.81
CA GLY A 45 -3.13 15.69 9.20
C GLY A 45 -2.77 14.77 8.04
N ALA A 46 -2.90 13.47 8.23
CA ALA A 46 -2.70 12.47 7.19
C ALA A 46 -3.71 12.64 6.03
N LEU A 47 -4.99 12.80 6.34
CA LEU A 47 -6.06 13.04 5.37
C LEU A 47 -5.82 14.31 4.56
N MET A 48 -5.31 15.37 5.20
CA MET A 48 -5.00 16.68 4.59
C MET A 48 -3.61 16.73 3.96
N ARG A 49 -2.87 15.62 3.97
CA ARG A 49 -1.52 15.52 3.36
C ARG A 49 -0.50 16.46 4.01
N VAL A 50 -0.61 16.68 5.30
CA VAL A 50 0.35 17.48 6.05
C VAL A 50 1.68 16.72 6.15
N GLY A 51 2.78 17.33 5.72
CA GLY A 51 4.06 16.63 5.54
C GLY A 51 4.91 16.51 6.80
N SER A 52 4.64 17.28 7.87
CA SER A 52 5.46 17.27 9.09
C SER A 52 4.64 17.61 10.34
N PHE A 53 5.15 17.23 11.51
CA PHE A 53 4.50 17.60 12.78
C PHE A 53 4.57 19.10 13.06
N LEU A 54 5.62 19.78 12.61
CA LEU A 54 5.71 21.24 12.70
C LEU A 54 4.61 21.93 11.86
N GLN A 55 4.37 21.43 10.64
CA GLN A 55 3.26 21.92 9.83
C GLN A 55 1.91 21.56 10.46
N LEU A 56 1.77 20.36 11.00
CA LEU A 56 0.55 19.93 11.68
C LEU A 56 0.26 20.80 12.92
N GLN A 57 1.28 21.19 13.68
CA GLN A 57 1.14 22.15 14.78
C GLN A 57 0.49 23.47 14.30
N ALA A 58 0.92 23.99 13.14
CA ALA A 58 0.34 25.21 12.58
C ALA A 58 -1.14 25.00 12.21
N GLU A 59 -1.48 23.85 11.61
CA GLU A 59 -2.85 23.50 11.28
C GLU A 59 -3.75 23.40 12.54
N THR A 60 -3.23 22.83 13.64
CA THR A 60 -4.00 22.72 14.90
C THR A 60 -4.32 24.09 15.56
N ALA A 61 -3.68 25.17 15.14
CA ALA A 61 -4.01 26.54 15.60
C ALA A 61 -5.27 27.09 14.92
N ARG A 62 -5.72 26.51 13.81
CA ARG A 62 -6.89 26.99 13.06
C ARG A 62 -8.18 26.70 13.82
N PRO A 63 -9.12 27.66 13.95
CA PRO A 63 -10.37 27.45 14.70
C PRO A 63 -11.19 26.25 14.20
N GLY A 64 -11.25 26.04 12.87
CA GLY A 64 -11.93 24.89 12.29
C GLY A 64 -11.32 23.56 12.73
N TRP A 65 -9.99 23.48 12.84
CA TRP A 65 -9.28 22.30 13.32
C TRP A 65 -9.58 22.02 14.80
N GLN A 66 -9.52 23.07 15.63
CA GLN A 66 -9.83 22.98 17.07
C GLN A 66 -11.25 22.46 17.30
N ARG A 67 -12.21 22.95 16.52
CA ARG A 67 -13.59 22.45 16.58
C ARG A 67 -13.71 20.98 16.18
N LEU A 68 -13.02 20.58 15.09
CA LEU A 68 -13.04 19.19 14.61
C LEU A 68 -12.42 18.20 15.61
N THR A 69 -11.35 18.59 16.27
CA THR A 69 -10.61 17.74 17.21
C THR A 69 -11.14 17.80 18.63
N GLY A 70 -12.00 18.77 18.94
CA GLY A 70 -12.52 19.02 20.28
C GLY A 70 -11.46 19.52 21.27
N TRP A 71 -10.36 20.12 20.77
CA TRP A 71 -9.30 20.71 21.58
C TRP A 71 -9.13 22.20 21.25
N PRO A 72 -9.37 23.13 22.22
CA PRO A 72 -9.52 24.58 21.93
C PRO A 72 -8.20 25.32 21.77
N ARG A 73 -7.06 24.68 21.90
CA ARG A 73 -5.73 25.28 21.81
C ARG A 73 -4.89 24.60 20.73
N ARG A 74 -3.84 25.28 20.27
CA ARG A 74 -2.81 24.72 19.40
C ARG A 74 -2.18 23.50 20.10
N ILE A 75 -1.93 22.44 19.35
CA ILE A 75 -1.15 21.28 19.80
C ILE A 75 0.28 21.47 19.29
N SER A 76 1.27 21.47 20.18
CA SER A 76 2.67 21.60 19.80
C SER A 76 3.15 20.35 19.06
N ASP A 77 4.18 20.52 18.22
CA ASP A 77 4.87 19.41 17.56
C ASP A 77 5.46 18.43 18.57
N ASP A 78 6.04 18.91 19.69
CA ASP A 78 6.51 18.06 20.79
C ASP A 78 5.39 17.19 21.38
N ALA A 79 4.19 17.74 21.56
CA ALA A 79 3.05 16.96 22.06
C ALA A 79 2.58 15.90 21.04
N LEU A 80 2.64 16.23 19.74
CA LEU A 80 2.35 15.28 18.66
C LEU A 80 3.39 14.16 18.61
N VAL A 81 4.68 14.50 18.70
CA VAL A 81 5.81 13.56 18.79
C VAL A 81 5.66 12.65 20.00
N TYR A 82 5.50 13.22 21.19
CA TYR A 82 5.36 12.47 22.43
C TYR A 82 4.19 11.48 22.38
N ALA A 83 3.09 11.85 21.73
CA ALA A 83 1.99 10.96 21.52
C ALA A 83 2.29 9.89 20.45
N ALA A 84 2.93 10.25 19.34
CA ALA A 84 3.25 9.34 18.25
C ALA A 84 4.12 8.15 18.70
N GLU A 85 5.09 8.40 19.58
CA GLU A 85 5.96 7.39 20.18
C GLU A 85 5.22 6.39 21.09
N ARG A 86 3.98 6.69 21.51
CA ARG A 86 3.26 5.98 22.59
C ARG A 86 1.95 5.36 22.19
N TYR A 87 1.66 5.26 20.89
CA TYR A 87 0.47 4.56 20.42
C TYR A 87 0.57 3.04 20.57
N TYR A 88 -0.52 2.41 20.95
CA TYR A 88 -0.67 0.97 20.74
C TYR A 88 -0.91 0.70 19.24
N LEU A 89 0.16 0.34 18.54
CA LEU A 89 0.13 0.14 17.08
C LEU A 89 -0.92 -0.88 16.63
N GLN A 90 -1.21 -1.88 17.48
CA GLN A 90 -2.25 -2.86 17.20
C GLN A 90 -3.66 -2.25 17.15
N ASP A 91 -3.93 -1.20 17.94
CA ASP A 91 -5.22 -0.52 17.92
C ASP A 91 -5.40 0.27 16.61
N LEU A 92 -4.35 0.96 16.15
CA LEU A 92 -4.36 1.62 14.84
C LEU A 92 -4.57 0.61 13.70
N ARG A 93 -3.88 -0.54 13.75
CA ARG A 93 -4.10 -1.63 12.80
C ARG A 93 -5.52 -2.17 12.86
N GLN A 94 -6.09 -2.27 14.06
CA GLN A 94 -7.46 -2.75 14.24
C GLN A 94 -8.48 -1.84 13.56
N VAL A 95 -8.26 -0.52 13.54
CA VAL A 95 -9.12 0.43 12.79
C VAL A 95 -9.10 0.08 11.28
N LEU A 96 -7.91 -0.16 10.70
CA LEU A 96 -7.79 -0.59 9.30
C LEU A 96 -8.47 -1.93 9.03
N VAL A 97 -8.25 -2.91 9.90
CA VAL A 97 -8.86 -4.25 9.79
C VAL A 97 -10.37 -4.15 9.78
N ASP A 98 -10.94 -3.34 10.66
CA ASP A 98 -12.39 -3.18 10.79
C ASP A 98 -13.01 -2.47 9.59
N ILE A 99 -12.34 -1.44 9.05
CA ILE A 99 -12.75 -0.78 7.82
C ILE A 99 -12.75 -1.81 6.68
N ASN A 100 -11.67 -2.53 6.49
CA ASN A 100 -11.50 -3.50 5.41
C ASN A 100 -12.49 -4.67 5.52
N LYS A 101 -12.75 -5.19 6.72
CA LYS A 101 -13.79 -6.21 6.96
C LYS A 101 -15.18 -5.69 6.63
N THR A 102 -15.45 -4.42 6.95
CA THR A 102 -16.73 -3.78 6.59
C THR A 102 -16.89 -3.66 5.07
N LEU A 103 -15.82 -3.29 4.34
CA LEU A 103 -15.83 -3.27 2.87
C LEU A 103 -16.14 -4.64 2.28
N LYS A 104 -15.53 -5.70 2.80
CA LYS A 104 -15.80 -7.05 2.33
C LYS A 104 -17.24 -7.47 2.61
N ARG A 105 -17.74 -7.24 3.82
CA ARG A 105 -19.12 -7.54 4.22
C ARG A 105 -20.14 -6.79 3.33
N ASN A 106 -19.84 -5.55 2.99
CA ASN A 106 -20.68 -4.72 2.13
C ASN A 106 -20.49 -5.00 0.62
N LYS A 107 -19.73 -6.05 0.26
CA LYS A 107 -19.43 -6.45 -1.12
C LYS A 107 -18.73 -5.36 -1.96
N ALA A 108 -18.13 -4.35 -1.33
CA ALA A 108 -17.40 -3.28 -2.02
C ALA A 108 -16.13 -3.79 -2.73
N LEU A 109 -15.60 -4.95 -2.33
CA LEU A 109 -14.41 -5.58 -2.91
C LEU A 109 -14.71 -6.48 -4.11
N GLU A 110 -15.98 -6.70 -4.49
CA GLU A 110 -16.34 -7.61 -5.57
C GLU A 110 -15.75 -7.17 -6.92
N SER A 111 -15.71 -5.87 -7.19
CA SER A 111 -15.13 -5.33 -8.43
C SER A 111 -13.61 -5.52 -8.53
N ALA A 112 -12.94 -5.83 -7.42
CA ALA A 112 -11.49 -6.09 -7.38
C ALA A 112 -11.14 -7.57 -7.68
N LYS A 113 -12.12 -8.45 -7.71
CA LYS A 113 -11.89 -9.87 -7.97
C LYS A 113 -11.46 -10.14 -9.41
N ILE A 114 -10.54 -11.09 -9.57
CA ILE A 114 -10.15 -11.68 -10.84
C ILE A 114 -10.67 -13.11 -10.84
N ASN A 115 -11.64 -13.44 -11.70
CA ASN A 115 -12.31 -14.75 -11.74
C ASN A 115 -12.76 -15.25 -10.35
N GLY A 116 -13.33 -14.34 -9.54
CA GLY A 116 -13.80 -14.66 -8.20
C GLY A 116 -12.72 -14.56 -7.10
N LEU A 117 -11.45 -14.41 -7.44
CA LEU A 117 -10.31 -14.35 -6.51
C LEU A 117 -9.97 -12.90 -6.12
N LEU A 118 -9.88 -12.62 -4.83
CA LEU A 118 -9.26 -11.41 -4.31
C LEU A 118 -7.76 -11.60 -4.20
N VAL A 119 -7.01 -10.73 -4.86
CA VAL A 119 -5.56 -10.79 -4.97
C VAL A 119 -4.93 -9.70 -4.11
N VAL A 120 -4.00 -10.08 -3.24
CA VAL A 120 -3.18 -9.16 -2.44
C VAL A 120 -1.76 -9.16 -2.97
N ALA A 121 -1.25 -7.98 -3.29
CA ALA A 121 0.14 -7.76 -3.66
C ALA A 121 0.97 -7.44 -2.42
N LEU A 122 2.17 -8.01 -2.33
CA LEU A 122 3.20 -7.60 -1.38
C LEU A 122 4.34 -6.93 -2.11
N ASP A 123 4.83 -5.83 -1.55
CA ASP A 123 6.03 -5.16 -2.01
C ASP A 123 6.61 -4.30 -0.89
N ALA A 124 7.91 -4.03 -0.93
CA ALA A 124 8.56 -3.16 0.04
C ALA A 124 8.80 -1.77 -0.54
N ASN A 125 8.76 -0.79 0.34
CA ASN A 125 9.10 0.60 0.02
C ASN A 125 10.13 1.12 0.99
N GLU A 126 11.17 1.80 0.45
CA GLU A 126 12.17 2.49 1.25
C GLU A 126 11.68 3.89 1.59
N GLN A 127 11.94 4.28 2.83
CA GLN A 127 11.52 5.55 3.37
C GLN A 127 12.67 6.16 4.14
N PHE A 128 12.71 7.50 4.18
CA PHE A 128 13.67 8.22 4.97
C PHE A 128 15.12 7.76 4.74
N HIS A 129 15.87 8.57 4.05
CA HIS A 129 17.30 8.36 3.85
C HIS A 129 18.07 9.46 4.60
N SER A 130 19.01 9.07 5.44
CA SER A 130 19.85 10.00 6.19
C SER A 130 21.27 9.49 6.34
N ARG A 131 22.21 10.42 6.32
CA ARG A 131 23.62 10.14 6.64
C ARG A 131 23.99 10.61 8.04
N HIS A 132 23.05 11.24 8.75
CA HIS A 132 23.28 11.88 10.04
C HIS A 132 22.34 11.38 11.14
N ARG A 133 21.11 11.00 10.78
CA ARG A 133 20.11 10.55 11.74
C ARG A 133 19.95 9.04 11.63
N CYS A 134 20.00 8.35 12.75
CA CYS A 134 19.75 6.92 12.85
C CYS A 134 18.96 6.62 14.13
N CYS A 135 18.25 5.50 14.15
CA CYS A 135 17.66 4.90 15.33
C CYS A 135 17.95 3.39 15.32
N GLU A 136 17.56 2.70 16.36
CA GLU A 136 17.79 1.25 16.50
C GLU A 136 17.14 0.38 15.41
N ALA A 137 16.06 0.87 14.81
CA ALA A 137 15.35 0.18 13.74
C ALA A 137 15.77 0.60 12.31
N CYS A 138 16.83 1.41 12.17
CA CYS A 138 17.37 1.76 10.85
C CYS A 138 18.08 0.59 10.18
N CYS A 139 17.70 0.31 8.94
CA CYS A 139 18.58 -0.39 8.02
C CYS A 139 19.75 0.52 7.65
N GLN A 140 20.87 -0.07 7.25
CA GLN A 140 22.06 0.69 6.84
C GLN A 140 22.69 0.07 5.59
N ARG A 141 23.31 0.93 4.78
CA ARG A 141 24.14 0.53 3.65
C ARG A 141 25.33 1.46 3.49
N THR A 142 26.42 0.94 2.94
CA THR A 142 27.60 1.73 2.59
C THR A 142 27.47 2.23 1.15
N LEU A 143 27.61 3.52 0.96
CA LEU A 143 27.60 4.18 -0.35
C LEU A 143 29.00 4.74 -0.65
N GLN A 144 29.42 4.62 -1.91
CA GLN A 144 30.58 5.32 -2.44
C GLN A 144 30.12 6.66 -3.04
N ILE A 145 30.45 7.77 -2.41
CA ILE A 145 30.12 9.11 -2.89
C ILE A 145 31.37 9.88 -3.26
N LYS A 146 31.28 10.70 -4.30
CA LYS A 146 32.35 11.63 -4.65
C LYS A 146 32.26 12.87 -3.73
N ASP A 147 33.40 13.23 -3.13
CA ASP A 147 33.50 14.48 -2.40
C ASP A 147 33.69 15.68 -3.34
N LYS A 148 33.89 16.88 -2.77
CA LYS A 148 34.08 18.12 -3.57
C LYS A 148 35.32 18.09 -4.46
N ASP A 149 36.31 17.28 -4.09
CA ASP A 149 37.58 17.12 -4.81
C ASP A 149 37.55 15.94 -5.80
N GLY A 150 36.37 15.28 -5.95
CA GLY A 150 36.16 14.15 -6.85
C GLY A 150 36.65 12.82 -6.29
N GLN A 151 37.14 12.76 -5.06
CA GLN A 151 37.60 11.52 -4.42
C GLN A 151 36.40 10.71 -3.90
N LEU A 152 36.47 9.38 -4.05
CA LEU A 152 35.46 8.46 -3.53
C LEU A 152 35.64 8.32 -2.03
N ARG A 153 34.56 8.55 -1.30
CA ARG A 153 34.45 8.30 0.14
C ARG A 153 33.35 7.32 0.45
N GLU A 154 33.59 6.46 1.40
CA GLU A 154 32.56 5.60 1.97
C GLU A 154 31.72 6.38 2.98
N VAL A 155 30.40 6.31 2.81
CA VAL A 155 29.46 6.95 3.72
C VAL A 155 28.37 5.96 4.07
N THR A 156 28.06 5.83 5.35
CA THR A 156 26.91 5.04 5.80
C THR A 156 25.62 5.83 5.58
N GLU A 157 24.68 5.22 4.89
CA GLU A 157 23.32 5.71 4.75
C GLU A 157 22.38 4.86 5.59
N TYR A 158 21.58 5.51 6.42
CA TYR A 158 20.54 4.92 7.25
C TYR A 158 19.19 5.13 6.58
N TYR A 159 18.33 4.12 6.58
CA TYR A 159 17.00 4.19 5.98
C TYR A 159 16.03 3.22 6.67
N HIS A 160 14.74 3.44 6.45
CA HIS A 160 13.69 2.52 6.87
C HIS A 160 13.06 1.85 5.65
N ARG A 161 12.67 0.59 5.82
CA ARG A 161 11.91 -0.16 4.82
C ARG A 161 10.72 -0.84 5.47
N GLN A 162 9.61 -0.87 4.77
CA GLN A 162 8.42 -1.60 5.20
C GLN A 162 7.88 -2.43 4.04
N VAL A 163 7.40 -3.64 4.36
CA VAL A 163 6.60 -4.44 3.44
C VAL A 163 5.14 -4.03 3.60
N TYR A 164 4.46 -3.77 2.51
CA TYR A 164 3.06 -3.42 2.46
C TYR A 164 2.25 -4.55 1.82
N ALA A 165 1.03 -4.76 2.32
CA ALA A 165 0.04 -5.62 1.70
C ALA A 165 -1.07 -4.76 1.10
N GLN A 166 -1.23 -4.81 -0.21
CA GLN A 166 -2.20 -4.01 -0.94
C GLN A 166 -3.23 -4.88 -1.65
N LEU A 167 -4.48 -4.45 -1.60
CA LEU A 167 -5.54 -4.93 -2.44
C LEU A 167 -5.87 -3.85 -3.47
N HIS A 168 -5.71 -4.19 -4.75
CA HIS A 168 -5.97 -3.28 -5.86
C HIS A 168 -7.13 -3.77 -6.72
N GLY A 169 -8.06 -2.88 -6.99
CA GLY A 169 -9.18 -3.08 -7.92
C GLY A 169 -9.15 -2.08 -9.08
N PRO A 170 -10.03 -2.22 -10.07
CA PRO A 170 -10.09 -1.30 -11.21
C PRO A 170 -10.45 0.13 -10.77
N ASN A 171 -11.15 0.29 -9.66
CA ASN A 171 -11.69 1.57 -9.23
C ASN A 171 -11.15 2.08 -7.89
N PHE A 172 -10.33 1.30 -7.19
CA PHE A 172 -9.76 1.70 -5.90
C PHE A 172 -8.50 0.90 -5.57
N SER A 173 -7.73 1.43 -4.64
CA SER A 173 -6.53 0.80 -4.09
C SER A 173 -6.53 1.02 -2.59
N ILE A 174 -6.37 -0.05 -1.82
CA ILE A 174 -6.30 0.01 -0.36
C ILE A 174 -5.11 -0.77 0.15
N ILE A 175 -4.46 -0.23 1.18
CA ILE A 175 -3.41 -0.94 1.91
C ILE A 175 -4.06 -1.62 3.11
N LEU A 176 -3.82 -2.93 3.24
CA LEU A 176 -4.41 -3.74 4.30
C LEU A 176 -3.61 -3.64 5.59
N ASP A 177 -2.28 -3.63 5.49
CA ASP A 177 -1.35 -3.53 6.62
C ASP A 177 0.08 -3.30 6.11
N LEU A 178 1.00 -2.99 7.02
CA LEU A 178 2.43 -2.86 6.78
C LEU A 178 3.26 -3.54 7.87
N GLU A 179 4.49 -3.92 7.52
CA GLU A 179 5.46 -4.51 8.46
C GLU A 179 6.84 -3.92 8.26
N PRO A 180 7.48 -3.34 9.30
CA PRO A 180 8.87 -2.89 9.23
C PRO A 180 9.82 -4.06 8.97
N ILE A 181 10.79 -3.84 8.10
CA ILE A 181 11.96 -4.71 7.93
C ILE A 181 12.99 -4.30 8.99
N GLN A 182 13.38 -5.25 9.84
CA GLN A 182 14.31 -5.00 10.92
C GLN A 182 15.77 -4.92 10.40
N PRO A 183 16.69 -4.24 11.11
CA PRO A 183 18.11 -4.24 10.76
C PRO A 183 18.68 -5.65 10.60
N GLY A 184 19.34 -5.91 9.48
CA GLY A 184 19.92 -7.22 9.18
C GLY A 184 18.92 -8.30 8.73
N GLU A 185 17.63 -7.97 8.67
CA GLU A 185 16.59 -8.85 8.21
C GLU A 185 16.37 -8.72 6.69
N ASP A 186 16.00 -9.81 6.04
CA ASP A 186 15.54 -9.74 4.66
C ASP A 186 14.04 -9.40 4.57
N GLU A 187 13.64 -8.92 3.41
CA GLU A 187 12.27 -8.54 3.11
C GLU A 187 11.29 -9.72 3.22
N VAL A 188 11.75 -10.93 2.91
CA VAL A 188 10.93 -12.16 2.94
C VAL A 188 10.49 -12.49 4.36
N ALA A 189 11.38 -12.34 5.34
CA ALA A 189 11.06 -12.58 6.75
C ALA A 189 10.01 -11.59 7.27
N ALA A 190 10.15 -10.31 6.94
CA ALA A 190 9.15 -9.28 7.27
C ALA A 190 7.79 -9.58 6.60
N ALA A 191 7.79 -9.98 5.33
CA ALA A 191 6.57 -10.35 4.60
C ALA A 191 5.85 -11.54 5.24
N LEU A 192 6.59 -12.56 5.70
CA LEU A 192 6.01 -13.71 6.40
C LEU A 192 5.42 -13.31 7.77
N ARG A 193 6.05 -12.39 8.50
CA ARG A 193 5.49 -11.80 9.74
C ARG A 193 4.19 -11.05 9.44
N LEU A 194 4.18 -10.22 8.38
CA LEU A 194 2.99 -9.51 7.92
C LEU A 194 1.85 -10.47 7.60
N LEU A 195 2.09 -11.47 6.76
CA LEU A 195 1.10 -12.48 6.38
C LEU A 195 0.60 -13.27 7.59
N GLY A 196 1.49 -13.66 8.51
CA GLY A 196 1.13 -14.32 9.77
C GLY A 196 0.19 -13.48 10.64
N ARG A 197 0.44 -12.16 10.75
CA ARG A 197 -0.46 -11.23 11.42
C ARG A 197 -1.78 -11.08 10.67
N MET A 198 -1.76 -10.92 9.36
CA MET A 198 -2.97 -10.83 8.54
C MET A 198 -3.84 -12.10 8.64
N ARG A 199 -3.22 -13.26 8.75
CA ARG A 199 -3.94 -14.54 8.99
C ARG A 199 -4.74 -14.50 10.28
N ARG A 200 -4.17 -13.94 11.36
CA ARG A 200 -4.84 -13.81 12.66
C ARG A 200 -5.92 -12.74 12.66
N THR A 201 -5.65 -11.60 12.03
CA THR A 201 -6.54 -10.41 12.11
C THR A 201 -7.67 -10.44 11.10
N TYR A 202 -7.41 -10.80 9.86
CA TYR A 202 -8.41 -10.87 8.79
C TYR A 202 -9.05 -12.24 8.63
N GLY A 203 -8.33 -13.29 9.00
CA GLY A 203 -8.72 -14.68 8.76
C GLY A 203 -8.32 -15.20 7.36
N PRO A 204 -8.39 -16.53 7.15
CA PRO A 204 -7.85 -17.18 5.94
C PRO A 204 -8.62 -16.85 4.65
N ARG A 205 -9.88 -16.47 4.79
CA ARG A 205 -10.78 -16.25 3.67
C ARG A 205 -11.01 -14.78 3.34
N PHE A 206 -10.16 -13.88 3.88
CA PHE A 206 -10.32 -12.46 3.57
C PHE A 206 -9.88 -12.15 2.14
N PHE A 207 -8.80 -12.72 1.68
CA PHE A 207 -8.32 -12.74 0.29
C PHE A 207 -7.92 -14.15 -0.11
N ASP A 208 -7.68 -14.37 -1.41
CA ASP A 208 -7.56 -15.71 -1.96
C ASP A 208 -6.17 -16.02 -2.49
N VAL A 209 -5.39 -15.01 -2.95
CA VAL A 209 -4.08 -15.19 -3.59
C VAL A 209 -3.13 -14.09 -3.13
N VAL A 210 -1.87 -14.46 -2.92
CA VAL A 210 -0.75 -13.53 -2.72
C VAL A 210 0.06 -13.42 -4.01
N THR A 211 0.28 -12.19 -4.50
CA THR A 211 1.18 -11.95 -5.63
C THR A 211 2.39 -11.14 -5.20
N VAL A 212 3.57 -11.54 -5.67
CA VAL A 212 4.87 -11.00 -5.24
C VAL A 212 5.83 -10.83 -6.42
N ASP A 213 6.90 -10.10 -6.19
CA ASP A 213 7.96 -9.95 -7.17
C ASP A 213 8.91 -11.17 -7.22
N ALA A 214 9.96 -11.07 -8.04
CA ALA A 214 10.91 -12.16 -8.23
C ALA A 214 11.82 -12.42 -7.03
N TRP A 215 11.95 -11.48 -6.11
CA TRP A 215 12.73 -11.67 -4.87
C TRP A 215 12.15 -12.77 -3.98
N TYR A 216 10.83 -12.88 -3.98
CA TYR A 216 10.08 -13.88 -3.20
C TYR A 216 9.96 -15.24 -3.90
N ALA A 217 10.44 -15.41 -5.13
CA ALA A 217 10.35 -16.66 -5.87
C ALA A 217 11.33 -17.70 -5.31
N THR A 218 11.07 -18.16 -4.08
CA THR A 218 11.87 -19.15 -3.35
C THR A 218 10.99 -20.25 -2.77
N GLU A 219 11.50 -21.48 -2.74
CA GLU A 219 10.77 -22.63 -2.19
C GLU A 219 10.35 -22.42 -0.73
N PRO A 220 11.21 -21.89 0.18
CA PRO A 220 10.81 -21.65 1.56
C PRO A 220 9.63 -20.67 1.69
N PHE A 221 9.59 -19.61 0.88
CA PHE A 221 8.50 -18.64 0.89
C PHE A 221 7.18 -19.30 0.45
N PHE A 222 7.18 -20.02 -0.66
CA PHE A 222 6.00 -20.75 -1.13
C PHE A 222 5.45 -21.70 -0.08
N LYS A 223 6.31 -22.51 0.54
CA LYS A 223 5.91 -23.43 1.63
C LYS A 223 5.33 -22.70 2.84
N ALA A 224 5.94 -21.59 3.24
CA ALA A 224 5.48 -20.82 4.40
C ALA A 224 4.10 -20.18 4.14
N VAL A 225 3.90 -19.57 2.98
CA VAL A 225 2.61 -18.94 2.63
C VAL A 225 1.52 -19.99 2.42
N HIS A 226 1.86 -21.13 1.82
CA HIS A 226 0.94 -22.27 1.70
C HIS A 226 0.45 -22.77 3.07
N LYS A 227 1.33 -22.88 4.07
CA LYS A 227 0.95 -23.22 5.46
C LYS A 227 -0.01 -22.20 6.08
N LEU A 228 0.04 -20.94 5.65
CA LEU A 228 -0.92 -19.90 6.05
C LEU A 228 -2.26 -20.03 5.31
N GLY A 229 -2.35 -20.89 4.30
CA GLY A 229 -3.55 -21.21 3.56
C GLY A 229 -3.78 -20.38 2.30
N TRP A 230 -2.73 -19.76 1.74
CA TRP A 230 -2.81 -18.99 0.50
C TRP A 230 -1.87 -19.50 -0.58
N PRO A 231 -2.33 -19.62 -1.83
CA PRO A 231 -1.47 -19.79 -2.98
C PRO A 231 -0.68 -18.50 -3.27
N VAL A 232 0.49 -18.69 -3.90
CA VAL A 232 1.38 -17.60 -4.32
C VAL A 232 1.48 -17.57 -5.83
N VAL A 233 1.49 -16.37 -6.40
CA VAL A 233 1.91 -16.08 -7.77
C VAL A 233 3.11 -15.15 -7.71
N ALA A 234 4.30 -15.66 -8.02
CA ALA A 234 5.55 -14.89 -7.98
C ALA A 234 6.08 -14.64 -9.40
N VAL A 235 6.60 -13.45 -9.66
CA VAL A 235 7.35 -13.21 -10.89
C VAL A 235 8.60 -14.07 -10.89
N LEU A 236 8.91 -14.75 -12.00
CA LEU A 236 10.10 -15.57 -12.18
C LEU A 236 11.06 -14.89 -13.16
N LYS A 237 12.16 -14.33 -12.66
CA LYS A 237 13.18 -13.62 -13.46
C LYS A 237 14.55 -14.29 -13.43
N GLN A 238 14.80 -15.16 -12.45
CA GLN A 238 16.11 -15.73 -12.19
C GLN A 238 16.42 -16.84 -13.19
N GLU A 239 17.16 -16.54 -14.27
CA GLU A 239 17.57 -17.48 -15.31
C GLU A 239 18.48 -18.60 -14.78
N ARG A 240 19.13 -18.38 -13.62
CA ARG A 240 19.94 -19.39 -12.93
C ARG A 240 19.11 -20.56 -12.39
N TYR A 241 17.81 -20.38 -12.15
CA TYR A 241 16.95 -21.44 -11.68
C TYR A 241 16.65 -22.43 -12.78
N GLU A 242 16.73 -23.71 -12.46
CA GLU A 242 16.44 -24.82 -13.36
C GLU A 242 15.01 -24.71 -13.90
N ILE A 243 14.04 -24.46 -13.05
CA ILE A 243 12.63 -24.28 -13.41
C ILE A 243 12.40 -23.18 -14.45
N TYR A 244 13.21 -22.10 -14.44
CA TYR A 244 13.13 -21.05 -15.47
C TYR A 244 13.53 -21.59 -16.84
N ARG A 245 14.64 -22.34 -16.89
CA ARG A 245 15.19 -22.92 -18.13
C ARG A 245 14.29 -24.02 -18.66
N GLU A 246 13.85 -24.92 -17.79
CA GLU A 246 12.95 -26.03 -18.13
C GLU A 246 11.62 -25.48 -18.70
N ALA A 247 10.96 -24.54 -18.02
CA ALA A 247 9.75 -23.91 -18.50
C ALA A 247 9.95 -23.20 -19.86
N SER A 248 11.12 -22.58 -20.08
CA SER A 248 11.45 -21.91 -21.34
C SER A 248 11.67 -22.88 -22.49
N VAL A 249 12.19 -24.09 -22.24
CA VAL A 249 12.34 -25.14 -23.26
C VAL A 249 10.97 -25.74 -23.58
N LEU A 250 10.25 -26.20 -22.58
CA LEU A 250 8.94 -26.86 -22.75
C LEU A 250 7.89 -25.94 -23.39
N SER A 251 7.97 -24.64 -23.14
CA SER A 251 7.04 -23.69 -23.77
C SER A 251 7.20 -23.59 -25.29
N ARG A 252 8.39 -23.92 -25.85
CA ARG A 252 8.63 -23.91 -27.31
C ARG A 252 7.96 -25.07 -28.05
N GLU A 253 7.68 -26.14 -27.31
CA GLU A 253 7.02 -27.34 -27.86
C GLU A 253 5.48 -27.26 -27.80
N GLN A 254 4.97 -26.17 -27.21
CA GLN A 254 3.53 -25.94 -27.03
C GLN A 254 3.02 -24.81 -27.91
N ALA A 255 1.85 -24.96 -28.50
CA ALA A 255 1.16 -23.84 -29.14
C ALA A 255 0.65 -22.86 -28.07
N PRO A 256 0.91 -21.54 -28.22
CA PRO A 256 0.42 -20.56 -27.25
C PRO A 256 -1.08 -20.34 -27.36
N GLN A 257 -1.73 -20.11 -26.23
CA GLN A 257 -3.04 -19.49 -26.22
C GLN A 257 -2.90 -18.02 -26.64
N GLN A 258 -3.64 -17.59 -27.64
CA GLN A 258 -3.68 -16.21 -28.08
C GLN A 258 -4.79 -15.45 -27.38
N LEU A 259 -4.52 -14.23 -26.96
CA LEU A 259 -5.44 -13.35 -26.26
C LEU A 259 -5.25 -11.91 -26.75
N GLY A 260 -6.35 -11.21 -27.04
CA GLY A 260 -6.38 -9.77 -27.27
C GLY A 260 -7.01 -9.06 -26.08
N VAL A 261 -6.30 -8.12 -25.45
CA VAL A 261 -6.80 -7.30 -24.36
C VAL A 261 -6.44 -5.84 -24.65
N ASP A 262 -7.44 -5.00 -24.78
CA ASP A 262 -7.31 -3.60 -25.22
C ASP A 262 -6.53 -3.51 -26.54
N ASP A 263 -5.37 -2.85 -26.55
CA ASP A 263 -4.48 -2.71 -27.71
C ASP A 263 -3.31 -3.73 -27.71
N ARG A 264 -3.33 -4.74 -26.79
CA ARG A 264 -2.28 -5.75 -26.65
C ARG A 264 -2.64 -7.06 -27.30
N GLN A 265 -1.66 -7.61 -28.01
CA GLN A 265 -1.65 -9.01 -28.47
C GLN A 265 -0.79 -9.82 -27.50
N ILE A 266 -1.34 -10.87 -26.95
CA ILE A 266 -0.74 -11.65 -25.87
C ILE A 266 -0.69 -13.11 -26.31
N LYS A 267 0.46 -13.74 -26.17
CA LYS A 267 0.65 -15.18 -26.30
C LYS A 267 0.96 -15.73 -24.91
N LEU A 268 0.22 -16.75 -24.49
CA LEU A 268 0.37 -17.39 -23.19
C LEU A 268 0.77 -18.86 -23.37
N TRP A 269 1.71 -19.33 -22.57
CA TRP A 269 2.08 -20.73 -22.44
C TRP A 269 1.88 -21.17 -20.99
N ASP A 270 1.50 -22.41 -20.80
CA ASP A 270 1.13 -22.99 -19.49
C ASP A 270 1.92 -24.28 -19.28
N VAL A 271 3.05 -24.17 -18.60
CA VAL A 271 3.93 -25.30 -18.32
C VAL A 271 3.69 -25.78 -16.90
N ARG A 272 3.33 -27.07 -16.78
CA ARG A 272 2.94 -27.69 -15.51
C ARG A 272 3.90 -28.79 -15.08
N ASP A 273 3.72 -29.29 -13.88
CA ASP A 273 4.43 -30.43 -13.30
C ASP A 273 5.95 -30.24 -13.20
N LEU A 274 6.35 -29.00 -12.95
CA LEU A 274 7.75 -28.60 -12.81
C LEU A 274 8.22 -28.77 -11.36
N ASN A 275 9.52 -29.06 -11.20
CA ASN A 275 10.18 -29.17 -9.91
C ASN A 275 10.86 -27.85 -9.52
N PHE A 276 10.76 -27.48 -8.25
CA PHE A 276 11.46 -26.32 -7.68
C PHE A 276 12.02 -26.68 -6.30
N GLY A 277 13.32 -26.92 -6.25
CA GLY A 277 13.98 -27.46 -5.05
C GLY A 277 13.45 -28.85 -4.71
N LYS A 278 12.89 -29.00 -3.51
CA LYS A 278 12.23 -30.23 -3.04
C LYS A 278 10.71 -30.25 -3.28
N SER A 279 10.17 -29.21 -3.89
CA SER A 279 8.75 -29.09 -4.22
C SER A 279 8.54 -29.59 -5.65
N SER A 280 7.52 -30.43 -5.84
CA SER A 280 7.07 -30.94 -7.14
C SER A 280 5.71 -30.31 -7.51
N SER A 281 5.31 -30.49 -8.75
CA SER A 281 4.03 -30.03 -9.29
C SER A 281 3.82 -28.51 -9.23
N LEU A 282 4.89 -27.73 -9.42
CA LEU A 282 4.77 -26.29 -9.67
C LEU A 282 4.43 -26.03 -11.13
N ARG A 283 3.94 -24.83 -11.37
CA ARG A 283 3.46 -24.38 -12.66
C ARG A 283 4.11 -23.04 -13.01
N VAL A 284 4.48 -22.87 -14.26
CA VAL A 284 4.96 -21.59 -14.80
C VAL A 284 4.06 -21.16 -15.95
N VAL A 285 3.50 -19.99 -15.85
CA VAL A 285 2.79 -19.32 -16.94
C VAL A 285 3.73 -18.29 -17.55
N LEU A 286 3.94 -18.39 -18.86
CA LEU A 286 4.75 -17.46 -19.64
C LEU A 286 3.83 -16.58 -20.48
N ALA A 287 4.22 -15.31 -20.68
CA ALA A 287 3.54 -14.38 -21.56
C ALA A 287 4.52 -13.62 -22.44
N GLU A 288 4.18 -13.50 -23.72
CA GLU A 288 4.76 -12.53 -24.64
C GLU A 288 3.66 -11.54 -25.01
N GLU A 289 3.91 -10.26 -24.77
CA GLU A 289 2.96 -9.20 -25.03
C GLU A 289 3.52 -8.24 -26.07
N ARG A 290 2.71 -7.82 -27.01
CA ARG A 290 3.05 -6.83 -28.01
C ARG A 290 1.95 -5.78 -28.09
N TRP A 291 2.34 -4.52 -28.08
CA TRP A 291 1.41 -3.40 -28.25
C TRP A 291 2.09 -2.22 -28.93
N GLU A 292 1.28 -1.27 -29.38
CA GLU A 292 1.77 -0.01 -29.93
C GLU A 292 1.29 1.15 -29.06
N GLN A 293 2.17 2.10 -28.83
CA GLN A 293 1.84 3.28 -28.03
C GLN A 293 2.30 4.55 -28.73
N ASN A 294 1.49 5.60 -28.67
CA ASN A 294 1.87 6.91 -29.16
C ASN A 294 2.84 7.58 -28.19
N LYS A 295 4.07 7.80 -28.65
CA LYS A 295 5.09 8.56 -27.94
C LYS A 295 5.20 9.96 -28.50
N ARG A 296 5.20 10.95 -27.62
CA ARG A 296 5.39 12.34 -28.02
C ARG A 296 6.90 12.67 -28.04
N VAL A 297 7.42 13.01 -29.21
CA VAL A 297 8.81 13.49 -29.38
C VAL A 297 8.72 14.92 -29.91
N GLY A 298 8.90 15.90 -29.02
CA GLY A 298 8.64 17.31 -29.34
C GLY A 298 7.15 17.55 -29.65
N THR A 299 6.85 18.07 -30.82
CA THR A 299 5.49 18.32 -31.31
C THR A 299 4.88 17.13 -32.06
N ARG A 300 5.68 16.12 -32.41
CA ARG A 300 5.24 14.96 -33.20
C ARG A 300 4.79 13.80 -32.33
N LYS A 301 3.71 13.12 -32.73
CA LYS A 301 3.29 11.83 -32.17
C LYS A 301 3.88 10.73 -33.06
N LEU A 302 4.76 9.89 -32.52
CA LEU A 302 5.30 8.71 -33.17
C LEU A 302 4.64 7.48 -32.57
N ARG A 303 4.27 6.52 -33.44
CA ARG A 303 3.75 5.22 -33.01
C ARG A 303 4.95 4.30 -32.82
N GLU A 304 5.16 3.82 -31.61
CA GLU A 304 6.27 2.97 -31.22
C GLU A 304 5.73 1.60 -30.78
N ALA A 305 6.34 0.53 -31.31
CA ALA A 305 5.99 -0.83 -30.94
C ALA A 305 6.77 -1.25 -29.69
N PHE A 306 6.07 -1.88 -28.76
CA PHE A 306 6.63 -2.39 -27.51
C PHE A 306 6.41 -3.88 -27.42
N GLN A 307 7.32 -4.54 -26.70
CA GLN A 307 7.24 -5.96 -26.40
C GLN A 307 7.68 -6.19 -24.96
N SER A 308 7.00 -7.10 -24.26
CA SER A 308 7.41 -7.56 -22.93
C SER A 308 7.28 -9.08 -22.81
N HIS A 309 8.11 -9.65 -21.93
CA HIS A 309 8.11 -11.07 -21.61
C HIS A 309 7.96 -11.26 -20.11
N TRP A 310 7.03 -12.11 -19.73
CA TRP A 310 6.72 -12.39 -18.34
C TRP A 310 6.76 -13.87 -18.07
N ARG A 311 7.11 -14.22 -16.82
CA ARG A 311 6.98 -15.56 -16.29
C ARG A 311 6.46 -15.46 -14.86
N TRP A 312 5.49 -16.28 -14.54
CA TRP A 312 4.93 -16.38 -13.18
C TRP A 312 5.01 -17.81 -12.70
N LEU A 313 5.65 -17.99 -11.55
CA LEU A 313 5.75 -19.23 -10.81
C LEU A 313 4.57 -19.32 -9.83
N LEU A 314 3.89 -20.47 -9.78
CA LEU A 314 2.77 -20.70 -8.90
C LEU A 314 2.67 -22.17 -8.47
N GLY A 315 1.99 -22.41 -7.34
CA GLY A 315 1.69 -23.74 -6.84
C GLY A 315 0.46 -24.38 -7.49
N ASP A 316 0.24 -25.64 -7.22
CA ASP A 316 -0.84 -26.51 -7.73
C ASP A 316 -2.25 -26.04 -7.33
N GLN A 317 -2.38 -25.27 -6.23
CA GLN A 317 -3.67 -24.75 -5.73
C GLN A 317 -4.40 -23.88 -6.78
N LEU A 318 -3.68 -23.35 -7.76
CA LEU A 318 -4.23 -22.54 -8.84
C LEU A 318 -4.36 -23.31 -10.17
N ASN A 319 -4.20 -24.63 -10.18
CA ASN A 319 -4.28 -25.45 -11.39
C ASN A 319 -5.67 -25.45 -12.05
N GLY A 320 -6.73 -25.15 -11.31
CA GLY A 320 -8.09 -24.97 -11.83
C GLY A 320 -8.31 -23.70 -12.64
N TYR A 321 -7.35 -22.75 -12.65
CA TYR A 321 -7.44 -21.48 -13.37
C TYR A 321 -6.58 -21.50 -14.62
N GLY A 322 -7.13 -21.02 -15.74
CA GLY A 322 -6.40 -20.92 -17.01
C GLY A 322 -5.26 -19.89 -16.98
N PRO A 323 -4.31 -19.95 -17.95
CA PRO A 323 -3.15 -19.06 -17.98
C PRO A 323 -3.52 -17.57 -18.09
N GLU A 324 -4.66 -17.22 -18.71
CA GLU A 324 -5.17 -15.85 -18.74
C GLU A 324 -5.45 -15.31 -17.32
N VAL A 325 -6.04 -16.11 -16.45
CA VAL A 325 -6.33 -15.69 -15.07
C VAL A 325 -5.05 -15.44 -14.31
N ILE A 326 -4.05 -16.31 -14.48
CA ILE A 326 -2.73 -16.16 -13.86
C ILE A 326 -2.01 -14.91 -14.39
N TRP A 327 -2.07 -14.66 -15.68
CA TRP A 327 -1.56 -13.44 -16.31
C TRP A 327 -2.19 -12.19 -15.66
N ARG A 328 -3.52 -12.15 -15.50
CA ARG A 328 -4.22 -11.03 -14.85
C ARG A 328 -3.81 -10.87 -13.37
N ILE A 329 -3.62 -11.97 -12.64
CA ILE A 329 -3.17 -11.96 -11.24
C ILE A 329 -1.74 -11.43 -11.17
N GLY A 330 -0.84 -11.92 -12.02
CA GLY A 330 0.56 -11.47 -12.06
C GLY A 330 0.71 -9.98 -12.33
N HIS A 331 -0.07 -9.46 -13.28
CA HIS A 331 -0.09 -8.03 -13.58
C HIS A 331 -0.73 -7.17 -12.46
N ARG A 332 -1.59 -7.74 -11.62
CA ARG A 332 -2.18 -7.03 -10.49
C ARG A 332 -1.13 -6.52 -9.49
N ARG A 333 0.02 -7.20 -9.37
CA ARG A 333 1.13 -6.77 -8.52
C ARG A 333 1.58 -5.34 -8.81
N TRP A 334 1.64 -4.94 -10.08
CA TRP A 334 2.06 -3.59 -10.46
C TRP A 334 1.13 -2.48 -9.97
N GLY A 335 -0.08 -2.84 -9.55
CA GLY A 335 -0.99 -1.89 -8.93
C GLY A 335 -0.44 -1.30 -7.62
N ILE A 336 0.43 -2.01 -6.89
CA ILE A 336 1.03 -1.47 -5.65
C ILE A 336 2.01 -0.34 -5.97
N GLU A 337 2.89 -0.52 -6.96
CA GLU A 337 3.85 0.49 -7.37
C GLU A 337 3.16 1.67 -8.06
N ASN A 338 2.34 1.39 -9.07
CA ASN A 338 1.78 2.41 -9.97
C ASN A 338 0.62 3.21 -9.37
N HIS A 339 -0.06 2.71 -8.34
CA HIS A 339 -1.19 3.42 -7.73
C HIS A 339 -0.91 3.79 -6.27
N ALA A 340 -0.65 2.83 -5.38
CA ALA A 340 -0.53 3.17 -3.96
C ALA A 340 0.78 3.90 -3.67
N PHE A 341 1.94 3.34 -4.02
CA PHE A 341 3.21 3.96 -3.69
C PHE A 341 3.40 5.30 -4.40
N ASN A 342 3.03 5.39 -5.69
CA ASN A 342 3.08 6.66 -6.42
C ASN A 342 2.19 7.72 -5.76
N GLU A 343 0.92 7.41 -5.47
CA GLU A 343 -0.01 8.35 -4.83
C GLU A 343 0.47 8.75 -3.43
N LEU A 344 0.89 7.77 -2.62
CA LEU A 344 1.38 8.02 -1.27
C LEU A 344 2.69 8.80 -1.25
N THR A 345 3.62 8.52 -2.19
CA THR A 345 4.89 9.24 -2.29
C THR A 345 4.70 10.66 -2.81
N GLN A 346 3.95 10.83 -3.89
CA GLN A 346 3.79 12.13 -4.52
C GLN A 346 2.90 13.09 -3.73
N HIS A 347 1.94 12.55 -3.00
CA HIS A 347 0.90 13.37 -2.40
C HIS A 347 0.76 13.23 -0.88
N TYR A 348 1.19 12.13 -0.29
CA TYR A 348 1.05 11.90 1.16
C TYR A 348 2.39 11.90 1.90
N HIS A 349 3.47 12.29 1.22
CA HIS A 349 4.81 12.36 1.80
C HIS A 349 5.28 11.02 2.42
N LEU A 350 4.95 9.89 1.77
CA LEU A 350 5.28 8.54 2.27
C LEU A 350 6.77 8.38 2.59
N THR A 351 7.64 8.99 1.81
CA THR A 351 9.10 8.91 1.98
C THR A 351 9.67 9.86 3.03
N HIS A 352 8.82 10.75 3.60
CA HIS A 352 9.23 11.67 4.64
C HIS A 352 9.00 11.08 6.04
N CYS A 353 9.99 11.23 6.92
CA CYS A 353 9.90 10.82 8.31
C CYS A 353 9.71 12.07 9.21
N PRO A 354 8.51 12.33 9.71
CA PRO A 354 8.26 13.52 10.53
C PRO A 354 8.95 13.44 11.90
N HIS A 355 9.17 12.23 12.42
CA HIS A 355 9.91 11.97 13.65
C HIS A 355 10.59 10.59 13.59
N HIS A 356 11.90 10.58 13.92
CA HIS A 356 12.77 9.43 13.73
C HIS A 356 12.84 8.56 15.00
N GLU A 357 11.73 7.87 15.29
CA GLU A 357 11.57 6.91 16.38
C GLU A 357 10.69 5.74 15.86
N PRO A 358 11.03 4.46 16.17
CA PRO A 358 10.39 3.29 15.54
C PRO A 358 8.87 3.23 15.65
N VAL A 359 8.31 3.47 16.85
CA VAL A 359 6.85 3.45 17.06
C VAL A 359 6.18 4.61 16.35
N ALA A 360 6.76 5.82 16.45
CA ALA A 360 6.24 7.03 15.82
C ALA A 360 6.20 6.90 14.29
N ILE A 361 7.24 6.30 13.69
CA ILE A 361 7.28 6.03 12.24
C ILE A 361 6.10 5.15 11.83
N VAL A 362 5.92 4.00 12.50
CA VAL A 362 4.84 3.06 12.16
C VAL A 362 3.46 3.67 12.43
N ALA A 363 3.30 4.40 13.55
CA ALA A 363 2.05 5.09 13.88
C ALA A 363 1.68 6.10 12.78
N TRP A 364 2.63 6.94 12.37
CA TRP A 364 2.41 7.92 11.30
C TRP A 364 2.05 7.24 9.97
N LEU A 365 2.73 6.19 9.59
CA LEU A 365 2.42 5.42 8.38
C LEU A 365 1.02 4.81 8.43
N LEU A 366 0.59 4.30 9.58
CA LEU A 366 -0.77 3.79 9.75
C LEU A 366 -1.81 4.91 9.63
N PHE A 367 -1.53 6.12 10.15
CA PHE A 367 -2.40 7.29 9.92
C PHE A 367 -2.43 7.71 8.45
N LEU A 368 -1.29 7.70 7.74
CA LEU A 368 -1.25 7.97 6.29
C LEU A 368 -2.11 6.98 5.51
N ILE A 369 -1.99 5.69 5.83
CA ILE A 369 -2.80 4.63 5.21
C ILE A 369 -4.29 4.82 5.52
N LEU A 370 -4.65 5.17 6.76
CA LEU A 370 -6.03 5.45 7.15
C LEU A 370 -6.58 6.65 6.38
N GLY A 371 -5.84 7.76 6.32
CA GLY A 371 -6.23 8.96 5.60
C GLY A 371 -6.40 8.70 4.10
N PHE A 372 -5.43 8.04 3.48
CA PHE A 372 -5.47 7.60 2.09
C PHE A 372 -6.69 6.71 1.81
N THR A 373 -6.86 5.65 2.61
CA THR A 373 -7.96 4.70 2.46
C THR A 373 -9.32 5.39 2.57
N MET A 374 -9.51 6.24 3.57
CA MET A 374 -10.79 6.94 3.75
C MET A 374 -11.10 7.90 2.60
N PHE A 375 -10.09 8.61 2.10
CA PHE A 375 -10.26 9.47 0.95
C PHE A 375 -10.59 8.71 -0.33
N GLU A 376 -9.82 7.65 -0.65
CA GLU A 376 -10.05 6.78 -1.80
C GLU A 376 -11.46 6.19 -1.80
N LEU A 377 -11.87 5.62 -0.67
CA LEU A 377 -13.20 5.01 -0.53
C LEU A 377 -14.31 6.05 -0.70
N TYR A 378 -14.17 7.21 -0.06
CA TYR A 378 -15.18 8.26 -0.20
C TYR A 378 -15.29 8.77 -1.63
N VAL A 379 -14.17 9.10 -2.24
CA VAL A 379 -14.16 9.68 -3.60
C VAL A 379 -14.68 8.67 -4.61
N ARG A 380 -14.15 7.47 -4.60
CA ARG A 380 -14.44 6.48 -5.65
C ARG A 380 -15.77 5.77 -5.46
N LEU A 381 -16.16 5.45 -4.24
CA LEU A 381 -17.38 4.69 -3.98
C LEU A 381 -18.59 5.57 -3.66
N ASN A 382 -18.39 6.80 -3.15
CA ASN A 382 -19.50 7.62 -2.67
C ASN A 382 -19.66 8.97 -3.38
N SER A 383 -18.58 9.58 -3.92
CA SER A 383 -18.66 10.90 -4.53
C SER A 383 -19.38 10.89 -5.88
N LYS A 384 -20.56 11.53 -5.94
CA LYS A 384 -21.32 11.70 -7.19
C LYS A 384 -20.57 12.59 -8.20
N VAL A 385 -19.78 13.55 -7.73
CA VAL A 385 -19.03 14.50 -8.58
C VAL A 385 -17.91 13.76 -9.29
N TRP A 386 -17.18 12.90 -8.58
CA TRP A 386 -16.15 12.05 -9.17
C TRP A 386 -16.72 11.10 -10.23
N ARG A 387 -17.77 10.36 -9.86
CA ARG A 387 -18.42 9.41 -10.79
C ARG A 387 -18.96 10.03 -12.08
N ARG A 388 -19.25 11.32 -12.07
CA ARG A 388 -19.68 12.07 -13.27
C ARG A 388 -18.53 12.58 -14.12
N GLY A 389 -17.26 12.34 -13.73
CA GLY A 389 -16.07 12.81 -14.46
C GLY A 389 -15.91 14.33 -14.51
N ARG A 390 -16.52 15.06 -13.57
CA ARG A 390 -16.58 16.55 -13.57
C ARG A 390 -15.52 17.19 -12.68
N THR A 391 -14.60 16.41 -12.15
CA THR A 391 -13.57 16.93 -11.23
C THR A 391 -12.30 16.10 -11.32
N THR A 392 -11.17 16.69 -10.92
CA THR A 392 -9.87 16.01 -10.78
C THR A 392 -9.57 15.74 -9.32
N MET A 393 -8.65 14.80 -9.04
CA MET A 393 -8.17 14.56 -7.68
C MET A 393 -7.60 15.83 -7.05
N LYS A 394 -6.79 16.60 -7.81
CA LYS A 394 -6.23 17.89 -7.36
C LYS A 394 -7.32 18.88 -6.93
N GLU A 395 -8.41 18.95 -7.66
CA GLU A 395 -9.53 19.83 -7.30
C GLU A 395 -10.25 19.37 -6.03
N LEU A 396 -10.46 18.06 -5.87
CA LEU A 396 -11.06 17.51 -4.64
C LEU A 396 -10.17 17.78 -3.41
N TRP A 397 -8.85 17.71 -3.56
CA TRP A 397 -7.92 18.06 -2.48
C TRP A 397 -8.02 19.53 -2.09
N ARG A 398 -8.04 20.42 -3.07
CA ARG A 398 -8.23 21.85 -2.82
C ARG A 398 -9.56 22.14 -2.11
N GLN A 399 -10.62 21.45 -2.50
CA GLN A 399 -11.91 21.56 -1.82
C GLN A 399 -11.88 21.04 -0.39
N LEU A 400 -11.10 19.99 -0.11
CA LEU A 400 -10.94 19.45 1.23
C LEU A 400 -10.22 20.46 2.14
N ASP A 401 -9.15 21.10 1.65
CA ASP A 401 -8.39 22.11 2.38
C ASP A 401 -9.27 23.35 2.70
N HIS A 402 -9.94 23.90 1.71
CA HIS A 402 -10.91 24.98 1.94
C HIS A 402 -12.07 24.62 2.85
N ALA A 403 -12.42 23.34 2.94
CA ALA A 403 -13.52 22.89 3.77
C ALA A 403 -13.24 23.02 5.27
N ILE A 404 -11.98 22.98 5.70
CA ILE A 404 -11.59 23.20 7.10
C ILE A 404 -11.90 24.64 7.54
N GLU A 405 -11.71 25.62 6.68
CA GLU A 405 -12.01 27.03 7.00
C GLU A 405 -13.50 27.28 7.24
N ARG A 406 -14.35 26.50 6.56
CA ARG A 406 -15.80 26.61 6.66
C ARG A 406 -16.43 25.74 7.75
N VAL A 407 -15.61 25.01 8.52
CA VAL A 407 -16.11 24.10 9.59
C VAL A 407 -16.75 24.85 10.76
N LEU A 408 -16.52 26.15 10.89
CA LEU A 408 -17.18 26.96 11.94
C LEU A 408 -18.72 26.89 11.90
N GLU A 409 -19.31 26.48 10.78
CA GLU A 409 -20.75 26.23 10.61
C GLU A 409 -21.20 24.80 10.96
N LEU A 410 -20.28 23.92 11.35
CA LEU A 410 -20.57 22.50 11.63
C LEU A 410 -20.56 22.22 13.12
N GLU A 411 -21.43 21.28 13.55
CA GLU A 411 -21.36 20.74 14.91
C GLU A 411 -20.05 19.98 15.15
N PRO A 412 -19.56 19.90 16.41
CA PRO A 412 -18.36 19.11 16.73
C PRO A 412 -18.51 17.66 16.25
N LEU A 413 -17.44 17.09 15.71
CA LEU A 413 -17.43 15.74 15.16
C LEU A 413 -17.73 14.63 16.18
N TRP A 414 -17.75 14.99 17.47
CA TRP A 414 -17.89 14.09 18.60
C TRP A 414 -19.22 14.26 19.37
N SER A 415 -20.13 15.08 18.87
CA SER A 415 -21.49 15.20 19.40
C SER A 415 -22.36 14.11 18.80
N GLY A 416 -22.30 12.93 19.40
CA GLY A 416 -23.08 11.76 19.01
C GLY A 416 -22.73 10.59 19.87
#